data_fc941a4e88dd5ef068bc0c5709fe0099
#
_entry.id   fc941a4e88dd5ef068bc0c5709fe0099
#
_cell.length_a   1.000
_cell.length_b   1.000
_cell.length_c   1.000
_cell.angle_alpha   90.00
_cell.angle_beta   90.00
_cell.angle_gamma   90.00
#
_symmetry.space_group_name_H-M   'P 1'
#
loop_
_entity.id
_entity.type
_entity.pdbx_description
1 polymer ?
#
loop_
_entity_poly.entity_id
_entity_poly.type
_entity_poly.pdbx_seq_one_letter_code
_entity_poly.pdbx_strand_id
1 'polypeptide(L)'
;MKKLIAGAALSLALAGAARAAPDFNDRRDFDFAERGFVATRTDPKITAADGRVVWDLSADDYLKGPAPATVNPSLWRQAQLLSRHGLFKVTDGVWQVRGFDLANATFIAGKTGWIVIDPLTSAETARAALDLVNEKLGARPVAALIYTHSHIDHFGGARGMVDPADVEAGRVQVIAPQGFLEHAVSENIIAGPAMARRALYQFGSVLPRGPTGPVSSGIGQGVSAGTQTLVAPTLDIVRTGQELVVDGVRLQFQLTPGTEAPAEMNVYLPDLKALCLAENANATMHNVLTPRGALVRDAKVWADYLTESLRLYGDRTDVLFTSHAWPRFGREVIADYVARHRDAYKYLHDQSVRLMNDGLTGPEIANRIRLPEALDREWYNRGYYGTLSFNSRAVYQRYMGWYDANPANLAPLDPADESARYVAAMGGPDKVLARAREALAAGDDRWAVALANRIVLADAANAPAREFLAGVYDRLGAQAESAIWRNMYLTGAQELRAGVRPGRPPTASADMLRATPTPMLLDLMAVRLDPEKSKGQAASVDLVFPDRKEHFRVAVRNDVLTWEADPKGPAEATVTAPRAQFLAVAFVGARLQLPGDAAALQRLLGFLTPPRPDFPIVTR
;
A
#
# COMPACT_ATOMS: atom_id res chain seq x y z
N MET A 1 56.18 -37.88 0.10
CA MET A 1 55.34 -37.58 -1.08
C MET A 1 54.25 -36.63 -0.66
N LYS A 2 54.45 -35.35 -0.83
CA LYS A 2 53.49 -34.28 -0.54
C LYS A 2 52.69 -34.03 -1.82
N LYS A 3 51.37 -34.32 -1.82
CA LYS A 3 50.47 -33.93 -2.91
C LYS A 3 49.90 -32.55 -2.61
N LEU A 4 50.31 -31.55 -3.38
CA LEU A 4 49.64 -30.26 -3.48
C LEU A 4 48.24 -30.47 -4.07
N ILE A 5 47.22 -30.09 -3.34
CA ILE A 5 45.88 -29.88 -3.92
C ILE A 5 45.81 -28.42 -4.31
N ALA A 6 45.93 -28.15 -5.59
CA ALA A 6 45.65 -26.85 -6.18
C ALA A 6 44.13 -26.71 -6.28
N GLY A 7 43.55 -25.89 -5.42
CA GLY A 7 42.14 -25.49 -5.51
C GLY A 7 41.96 -24.51 -6.67
N ALA A 8 41.39 -24.96 -7.77
CA ALA A 8 40.92 -24.07 -8.84
C ALA A 8 39.68 -23.35 -8.32
N ALA A 9 39.84 -22.05 -8.03
CA ALA A 9 38.72 -21.14 -7.81
C ALA A 9 38.00 -20.96 -9.15
N LEU A 10 36.90 -21.68 -9.32
CA LEU A 10 36.00 -21.50 -10.45
C LEU A 10 35.21 -20.20 -10.20
N SER A 11 35.71 -19.10 -10.72
CA SER A 11 34.99 -17.83 -10.81
C SER A 11 33.83 -18.04 -11.80
N LEU A 12 32.69 -18.52 -11.34
CA LEU A 12 31.43 -18.37 -12.07
C LEU A 12 31.07 -16.88 -12.03
N ALA A 13 31.57 -16.13 -12.98
CA ALA A 13 30.94 -14.89 -13.38
C ALA A 13 29.53 -15.27 -13.89
N LEU A 14 28.54 -15.16 -13.04
CA LEU A 14 27.15 -15.06 -13.46
C LEU A 14 27.05 -13.81 -14.34
N ALA A 15 27.26 -14.00 -15.66
CA ALA A 15 26.81 -13.05 -16.66
C ALA A 15 25.27 -12.99 -16.50
N GLY A 16 24.81 -12.15 -15.60
CA GLY A 16 23.41 -11.79 -15.54
C GLY A 16 23.07 -11.27 -16.93
N ALA A 17 22.15 -11.93 -17.64
CA ALA A 17 21.61 -11.40 -18.88
C ALA A 17 21.27 -9.92 -18.62
N ALA A 18 21.91 -9.03 -19.36
CA ALA A 18 21.68 -7.60 -19.22
C ALA A 18 20.19 -7.37 -19.43
N ARG A 19 19.55 -6.66 -18.49
CA ARG A 19 18.16 -6.20 -18.69
C ARG A 19 18.12 -5.41 -20.00
N ALA A 20 17.01 -5.52 -20.74
CA ALA A 20 16.81 -4.69 -21.92
C ALA A 20 16.95 -3.22 -21.51
N ALA A 21 17.87 -2.51 -22.17
CA ALA A 21 18.07 -1.09 -21.90
C ALA A 21 16.80 -0.34 -22.33
N PRO A 22 16.16 0.44 -21.45
CA PRO A 22 15.01 1.22 -21.83
C PRO A 22 15.41 2.32 -22.82
N ASP A 23 14.53 2.63 -23.76
CA ASP A 23 14.73 3.71 -24.70
C ASP A 23 14.40 5.06 -24.08
N PHE A 24 15.39 5.78 -23.59
CA PHE A 24 15.23 7.11 -22.99
C PHE A 24 14.79 8.19 -24.00
N ASN A 25 14.84 7.92 -25.30
CA ASN A 25 14.30 8.81 -26.33
C ASN A 25 12.79 8.65 -26.52
N ASP A 26 12.18 7.59 -25.96
CA ASP A 26 10.74 7.41 -25.98
C ASP A 26 10.02 8.47 -25.14
N ARG A 27 9.31 9.37 -25.84
CA ARG A 27 8.58 10.49 -25.24
C ARG A 27 7.08 10.24 -25.09
N ARG A 28 6.55 9.09 -25.55
CA ARG A 28 5.11 8.80 -25.57
C ARG A 28 4.45 9.00 -24.21
N ASP A 29 5.09 8.58 -23.12
CA ASP A 29 4.55 8.76 -21.78
C ASP A 29 4.48 10.24 -21.37
N PHE A 30 5.44 11.06 -21.78
CA PHE A 30 5.42 12.51 -21.52
C PHE A 30 4.26 13.16 -22.26
N ASP A 31 4.04 12.80 -23.53
CA ASP A 31 2.92 13.29 -24.32
C ASP A 31 1.57 12.91 -23.68
N PHE A 32 1.44 11.68 -23.20
CA PHE A 32 0.25 11.23 -22.50
C PHE A 32 0.07 11.88 -21.13
N ALA A 33 1.14 12.08 -20.37
CA ALA A 33 1.10 12.71 -19.05
C ALA A 33 0.75 14.19 -19.11
N GLU A 34 1.12 14.89 -20.17
CA GLU A 34 0.85 16.33 -20.39
C GLU A 34 -0.46 16.59 -21.12
N ARG A 35 -0.98 15.57 -21.82
CA ARG A 35 -2.18 15.71 -22.64
C ARG A 35 -3.40 16.10 -21.81
N GLY A 36 -4.14 17.10 -22.30
CA GLY A 36 -5.40 17.56 -21.72
C GLY A 36 -5.23 18.45 -20.48
N PHE A 37 -4.02 18.96 -20.20
CA PHE A 37 -3.81 19.89 -19.09
C PHE A 37 -4.75 21.10 -19.21
N VAL A 38 -5.46 21.42 -18.12
CA VAL A 38 -6.40 22.53 -18.02
C VAL A 38 -5.83 23.62 -17.09
N ALA A 39 -5.49 23.24 -15.86
CA ALA A 39 -5.01 24.16 -14.84
C ALA A 39 -4.39 23.42 -13.65
N THR A 40 -3.65 24.16 -12.84
CA THR A 40 -3.28 23.74 -11.48
C THR A 40 -3.60 24.84 -10.49
N ARG A 41 -3.43 24.58 -9.19
CA ARG A 41 -3.64 25.59 -8.14
C ARG A 41 -2.58 26.69 -8.21
N THR A 42 -2.99 27.92 -7.97
CA THR A 42 -2.06 29.06 -7.81
C THR A 42 -1.28 28.97 -6.51
N ASP A 43 -1.95 28.62 -5.40
CA ASP A 43 -1.28 28.28 -4.14
C ASP A 43 -0.93 26.77 -4.17
N PRO A 44 0.36 26.40 -4.21
CA PRO A 44 0.78 25.01 -4.26
C PRO A 44 0.55 24.24 -2.95
N LYS A 45 0.31 24.94 -1.84
CA LYS A 45 0.14 24.31 -0.54
C LYS A 45 -1.32 24.01 -0.24
N ILE A 46 -1.58 22.78 0.13
CA ILE A 46 -2.86 22.32 0.67
C ILE A 46 -2.67 22.17 2.18
N THR A 47 -3.47 22.90 2.95
CA THR A 47 -3.33 22.98 4.41
C THR A 47 -4.56 22.43 5.13
N ALA A 48 -4.35 21.86 6.31
CA ALA A 48 -5.41 21.52 7.25
C ALA A 48 -5.92 22.78 7.99
N ALA A 49 -7.04 22.66 8.67
CA ALA A 49 -7.65 23.77 9.41
C ALA A 49 -6.75 24.36 10.52
N ASP A 50 -5.80 23.57 11.02
CA ASP A 50 -4.80 24.00 12.00
C ASP A 50 -3.58 24.72 11.36
N GLY A 51 -3.60 24.96 10.05
CA GLY A 51 -2.53 25.60 9.28
C GLY A 51 -1.38 24.69 8.88
N ARG A 52 -1.40 23.42 9.25
CA ARG A 52 -0.39 22.43 8.90
C ARG A 52 -0.47 22.10 7.41
N VAL A 53 0.67 22.09 6.73
CA VAL A 53 0.76 21.67 5.33
C VAL A 53 0.48 20.17 5.23
N VAL A 54 -0.54 19.81 4.47
CA VAL A 54 -0.97 18.45 4.18
C VAL A 54 -0.29 17.91 2.93
N TRP A 55 -0.18 18.76 1.92
CA TRP A 55 0.46 18.48 0.65
C TRP A 55 1.05 19.74 0.05
N ASP A 56 2.17 19.62 -0.64
CA ASP A 56 2.83 20.73 -1.33
C ASP A 56 3.14 20.33 -2.77
N LEU A 57 2.42 20.92 -3.72
CA LEU A 57 2.57 20.65 -5.15
C LEU A 57 3.94 21.11 -5.70
N SER A 58 4.59 22.07 -5.04
CA SER A 58 5.91 22.55 -5.42
C SER A 58 7.07 21.72 -4.89
N ALA A 59 6.80 20.76 -4.01
CA ALA A 59 7.83 19.91 -3.39
C ALA A 59 8.66 19.12 -4.40
N ASP A 60 8.15 18.95 -5.62
CA ASP A 60 8.77 18.17 -6.70
C ASP A 60 9.36 19.04 -7.82
N ASP A 61 9.40 20.36 -7.67
CA ASP A 61 9.92 21.30 -8.68
C ASP A 61 11.41 21.08 -9.02
N TYR A 62 12.14 20.35 -8.19
CA TYR A 62 13.52 19.92 -8.43
C TYR A 62 13.64 18.81 -9.49
N LEU A 63 12.56 18.12 -9.87
CA LEU A 63 12.54 17.01 -10.84
C LEU A 63 12.67 17.52 -12.28
N LYS A 64 13.76 18.22 -12.58
CA LYS A 64 14.06 18.84 -13.88
C LYS A 64 15.43 18.36 -14.37
N GLY A 65 15.59 18.31 -15.68
CA GLY A 65 16.87 17.95 -16.31
C GLY A 65 17.26 16.47 -16.12
N PRO A 66 18.55 16.14 -16.30
CA PRO A 66 19.07 14.78 -16.20
C PRO A 66 19.07 14.29 -14.73
N ALA A 67 19.05 12.97 -14.57
CA ALA A 67 19.14 12.33 -13.27
C ALA A 67 20.47 12.67 -12.56
N PRO A 68 20.46 13.07 -11.29
CA PRO A 68 21.68 13.19 -10.49
C PRO A 68 22.26 11.80 -10.18
N ALA A 69 23.55 11.74 -9.85
CA ALA A 69 24.24 10.49 -9.53
C ALA A 69 23.64 9.72 -8.32
N THR A 70 22.84 10.41 -7.51
CA THR A 70 22.16 9.87 -6.32
C THR A 70 20.81 9.21 -6.63
N VAL A 71 20.37 9.16 -7.90
CA VAL A 71 19.10 8.57 -8.30
C VAL A 71 19.27 7.76 -9.58
N ASN A 72 18.69 6.57 -9.62
CA ASN A 72 18.63 5.76 -10.82
C ASN A 72 17.92 6.54 -11.95
N PRO A 73 18.49 6.65 -13.17
CA PRO A 73 17.92 7.44 -14.27
C PRO A 73 16.51 7.00 -14.69
N SER A 74 16.23 5.70 -14.65
CA SER A 74 14.90 5.17 -14.97
C SER A 74 13.85 5.62 -13.93
N LEU A 75 14.20 5.56 -12.64
CA LEU A 75 13.34 6.06 -11.57
C LEU A 75 13.15 7.58 -11.65
N TRP A 76 14.21 8.34 -12.02
CA TRP A 76 14.11 9.78 -12.21
C TRP A 76 13.11 10.16 -13.31
N ARG A 77 13.16 9.44 -14.46
CA ARG A 77 12.17 9.61 -15.53
C ARG A 77 10.74 9.36 -15.02
N GLN A 78 10.52 8.27 -14.28
CA GLN A 78 9.20 7.97 -13.71
C GLN A 78 8.75 9.07 -12.75
N ALA A 79 9.64 9.57 -11.89
CA ALA A 79 9.33 10.64 -10.95
C ALA A 79 8.96 11.95 -11.68
N GLN A 80 9.67 12.30 -12.76
CA GLN A 80 9.34 13.47 -13.60
C GLN A 80 7.94 13.36 -14.24
N LEU A 81 7.53 12.17 -14.64
CA LEU A 81 6.20 11.93 -15.19
C LEU A 81 5.11 12.04 -14.11
N LEU A 82 5.35 11.44 -12.94
CA LEU A 82 4.42 11.47 -11.81
C LEU A 82 4.31 12.86 -11.15
N SER A 83 5.30 13.75 -11.34
CA SER A 83 5.24 15.11 -10.80
C SER A 83 4.32 16.04 -11.58
N ARG A 84 3.74 15.61 -12.71
CA ARG A 84 2.76 16.38 -13.47
C ARG A 84 1.45 16.47 -12.67
N HIS A 85 1.16 17.64 -12.13
CA HIS A 85 0.02 17.87 -11.25
C HIS A 85 -0.98 18.89 -11.81
N GLY A 86 -2.25 18.76 -11.43
CA GLY A 86 -3.32 19.65 -11.83
C GLY A 86 -4.56 18.92 -12.34
N LEU A 87 -5.45 19.68 -12.97
CA LEU A 87 -6.66 19.22 -13.65
C LEU A 87 -6.34 18.92 -15.12
N PHE A 88 -6.70 17.73 -15.58
CA PHE A 88 -6.47 17.27 -16.95
C PHE A 88 -7.76 16.72 -17.54
N LYS A 89 -8.07 17.10 -18.76
CA LYS A 89 -9.17 16.50 -19.54
C LYS A 89 -8.72 15.12 -20.06
N VAL A 90 -9.43 14.08 -19.68
CA VAL A 90 -9.21 12.70 -20.15
C VAL A 90 -9.92 12.48 -21.47
N THR A 91 -11.22 12.81 -21.52
CA THR A 91 -12.07 12.83 -22.72
C THR A 91 -13.22 13.82 -22.48
N ASP A 92 -14.13 13.97 -23.44
CA ASP A 92 -15.32 14.80 -23.21
C ASP A 92 -16.14 14.22 -22.05
N GLY A 93 -16.47 15.07 -21.09
CA GLY A 93 -17.21 14.66 -19.89
C GLY A 93 -16.38 13.97 -18.80
N VAL A 94 -15.07 13.74 -18.97
CA VAL A 94 -14.20 13.08 -17.97
C VAL A 94 -12.91 13.88 -17.75
N TRP A 95 -12.60 14.17 -16.50
CA TRP A 95 -11.37 14.84 -16.06
C TRP A 95 -10.72 14.11 -14.92
N GLN A 96 -9.40 14.27 -14.77
CA GLN A 96 -8.63 13.81 -13.61
C GLN A 96 -7.91 14.96 -12.94
N VAL A 97 -7.94 14.98 -11.62
CA VAL A 97 -6.98 15.74 -10.81
C VAL A 97 -5.86 14.79 -10.41
N ARG A 98 -4.65 15.10 -10.85
CA ARG A 98 -3.43 14.30 -10.66
C ARG A 98 -2.40 15.05 -9.83
N GLY A 99 -1.57 14.32 -9.06
CA GLY A 99 -0.47 14.86 -8.28
C GLY A 99 -0.89 15.61 -7.00
N PHE A 100 -2.17 15.61 -6.63
CA PHE A 100 -2.66 16.22 -5.38
C PHE A 100 -2.55 15.27 -4.18
N ASP A 101 -2.27 13.99 -4.47
CA ASP A 101 -2.05 12.93 -3.50
C ASP A 101 -1.33 11.77 -4.21
N LEU A 102 -1.28 10.59 -3.58
CA LEU A 102 -0.76 9.35 -4.15
C LEU A 102 -1.58 8.92 -5.37
N ALA A 103 -2.91 8.85 -5.21
CA ALA A 103 -3.86 8.49 -6.26
C ALA A 103 -4.36 9.71 -7.07
N ASN A 104 -5.10 9.45 -8.13
CA ASN A 104 -5.82 10.43 -8.93
C ASN A 104 -7.30 10.44 -8.53
N ALA A 105 -7.92 11.62 -8.51
CA ALA A 105 -9.38 11.72 -8.44
C ALA A 105 -9.94 11.96 -9.85
N THR A 106 -10.89 11.12 -10.29
CA THR A 106 -11.53 11.25 -11.59
C THR A 106 -12.93 11.82 -11.44
N PHE A 107 -13.23 12.87 -12.20
CA PHE A 107 -14.51 13.58 -12.21
C PHE A 107 -15.24 13.35 -13.54
N ILE A 108 -16.46 12.84 -13.47
CA ILE A 108 -17.34 12.61 -14.61
C ILE A 108 -18.51 13.57 -14.51
N ALA A 109 -18.78 14.31 -15.60
CA ALA A 109 -19.91 15.22 -15.64
C ALA A 109 -21.22 14.43 -15.76
N GLY A 110 -22.01 14.41 -14.70
CA GLY A 110 -23.38 13.95 -14.74
C GLY A 110 -24.33 15.04 -15.22
N LYS A 111 -25.62 14.74 -15.19
CA LYS A 111 -26.69 15.67 -15.59
C LYS A 111 -26.80 16.84 -14.61
N THR A 112 -26.67 16.59 -13.31
CA THR A 112 -26.88 17.58 -12.24
C THR A 112 -25.64 17.82 -11.38
N GLY A 113 -24.69 16.85 -11.32
CA GLY A 113 -23.53 16.90 -10.43
C GLY A 113 -22.31 16.20 -11.00
N TRP A 114 -21.31 16.05 -10.16
CA TRP A 114 -20.12 15.26 -10.42
C TRP A 114 -20.32 13.82 -9.93
N ILE A 115 -19.92 12.84 -10.73
CA ILE A 115 -19.63 11.49 -10.28
C ILE A 115 -18.12 11.40 -10.10
N VAL A 116 -17.66 11.07 -8.90
CA VAL A 116 -16.23 11.05 -8.57
C VAL A 116 -15.77 9.61 -8.36
N ILE A 117 -14.76 9.20 -9.13
CA ILE A 117 -14.06 7.93 -8.88
C ILE A 117 -12.79 8.25 -8.07
N ASP A 118 -12.64 7.58 -6.92
CA ASP A 118 -11.50 7.63 -5.99
C ASP A 118 -11.19 9.02 -5.43
N PRO A 119 -11.77 9.38 -4.27
CA PRO A 119 -11.63 10.72 -3.68
C PRO A 119 -10.32 10.94 -2.90
N LEU A 120 -9.18 10.36 -3.32
CA LEU A 120 -7.86 10.56 -2.72
C LEU A 120 -7.72 10.04 -1.27
N THR A 121 -6.55 10.28 -0.64
CA THR A 121 -6.21 9.77 0.70
C THR A 121 -6.78 10.64 1.83
N SER A 122 -6.87 11.97 1.63
CA SER A 122 -7.26 12.89 2.69
C SER A 122 -8.35 13.86 2.29
N ALA A 123 -9.15 14.29 3.26
CA ALA A 123 -10.25 15.23 3.05
C ALA A 123 -9.77 16.57 2.49
N GLU A 124 -8.60 17.02 2.91
CA GLU A 124 -8.03 18.31 2.47
C GLU A 124 -7.61 18.26 1.00
N THR A 125 -6.92 17.20 0.57
CA THR A 125 -6.51 17.02 -0.84
C THR A 125 -7.71 16.78 -1.74
N ALA A 126 -8.69 16.02 -1.28
CA ALA A 126 -9.96 15.79 -1.97
C ALA A 126 -10.76 17.10 -2.15
N ARG A 127 -10.88 17.89 -1.10
CA ARG A 127 -11.53 19.21 -1.16
C ARG A 127 -10.82 20.12 -2.16
N ALA A 128 -9.50 20.19 -2.10
CA ALA A 128 -8.70 21.02 -3.01
C ALA A 128 -8.87 20.59 -4.48
N ALA A 129 -9.02 19.28 -4.73
CA ALA A 129 -9.30 18.74 -6.06
C ALA A 129 -10.69 19.16 -6.55
N LEU A 130 -11.73 19.00 -5.73
CA LEU A 130 -13.10 19.41 -6.06
C LEU A 130 -13.19 20.92 -6.30
N ASP A 131 -12.54 21.72 -5.47
CA ASP A 131 -12.52 23.18 -5.60
C ASP A 131 -11.88 23.62 -6.93
N LEU A 132 -10.75 23.00 -7.33
CA LEU A 132 -10.11 23.25 -8.62
C LEU A 132 -11.03 22.87 -9.80
N VAL A 133 -11.71 21.73 -9.73
CA VAL A 133 -12.67 21.29 -10.75
C VAL A 133 -13.82 22.27 -10.86
N ASN A 134 -14.42 22.67 -9.74
CA ASN A 134 -15.55 23.60 -9.70
C ASN A 134 -15.15 25.02 -10.16
N GLU A 135 -13.94 25.47 -9.84
CA GLU A 135 -13.41 26.76 -10.31
C GLU A 135 -13.26 26.79 -11.85
N LYS A 136 -12.74 25.70 -12.43
CA LYS A 136 -12.38 25.69 -13.86
C LYS A 136 -13.49 25.22 -14.79
N LEU A 137 -14.41 24.37 -14.31
CA LEU A 137 -15.44 23.73 -15.12
C LEU A 137 -16.88 24.14 -14.75
N GLY A 138 -17.03 24.96 -13.71
CA GLY A 138 -18.30 25.38 -13.15
C GLY A 138 -18.72 24.56 -11.93
N ALA A 139 -19.22 25.24 -10.92
CA ALA A 139 -19.59 24.64 -9.65
C ALA A 139 -20.79 23.68 -9.80
N ARG A 140 -20.60 22.44 -9.32
CA ARG A 140 -21.62 21.39 -9.26
C ARG A 140 -21.50 20.63 -7.95
N PRO A 141 -22.62 20.12 -7.38
CA PRO A 141 -22.54 19.20 -6.27
C PRO A 141 -21.94 17.85 -6.71
N VAL A 142 -21.51 17.04 -5.76
CA VAL A 142 -21.18 15.63 -6.03
C VAL A 142 -22.46 14.80 -5.92
N ALA A 143 -22.81 14.11 -7.01
CA ALA A 143 -23.99 13.25 -7.09
C ALA A 143 -23.70 11.82 -6.67
N ALA A 144 -22.44 11.35 -6.89
CA ALA A 144 -22.02 10.02 -6.47
C ALA A 144 -20.51 9.95 -6.23
N LEU A 145 -20.11 9.08 -5.29
CA LEU A 145 -18.73 8.58 -5.14
C LEU A 145 -18.67 7.13 -5.63
N ILE A 146 -17.57 6.77 -6.26
CA ILE A 146 -17.25 5.40 -6.66
C ILE A 146 -15.87 5.09 -6.09
N TYR A 147 -15.77 4.06 -5.27
CA TYR A 147 -14.50 3.53 -4.80
C TYR A 147 -14.12 2.34 -5.67
N THR A 148 -12.98 2.40 -6.34
CA THR A 148 -12.52 1.28 -7.18
C THR A 148 -12.15 0.07 -6.33
N HIS A 149 -11.55 0.29 -5.15
CA HIS A 149 -11.12 -0.77 -4.25
C HIS A 149 -10.89 -0.26 -2.81
N SER A 150 -10.50 -1.17 -1.91
CA SER A 150 -10.49 -0.98 -0.46
C SER A 150 -9.23 -0.33 0.12
N HIS A 151 -8.32 0.24 -0.67
CA HIS A 151 -7.15 0.95 -0.15
C HIS A 151 -7.47 2.41 0.16
N ILE A 152 -6.77 2.93 1.18
CA ILE A 152 -7.07 4.24 1.80
C ILE A 152 -6.93 5.43 0.84
N ASP A 153 -6.05 5.36 -0.13
CA ASP A 153 -5.81 6.42 -1.12
C ASP A 153 -6.91 6.52 -2.19
N HIS A 154 -7.90 5.63 -2.16
CA HIS A 154 -9.07 5.63 -3.05
C HIS A 154 -10.38 5.99 -2.35
N PHE A 155 -10.38 6.10 -1.00
CA PHE A 155 -11.59 6.48 -0.27
C PHE A 155 -11.35 7.47 0.89
N GLY A 156 -10.11 7.60 1.35
CA GLY A 156 -9.79 8.34 2.58
C GLY A 156 -10.18 9.82 2.56
N GLY A 157 -10.28 10.41 1.38
CA GLY A 157 -10.69 11.80 1.19
C GLY A 157 -12.21 12.04 1.06
N ALA A 158 -13.05 11.02 1.22
CA ALA A 158 -14.49 11.09 0.91
C ALA A 158 -15.22 12.29 1.53
N ARG A 159 -14.94 12.65 2.79
CA ARG A 159 -15.54 13.84 3.42
C ARG A 159 -15.03 15.17 2.87
N GLY A 160 -13.97 15.17 2.11
CA GLY A 160 -13.56 16.33 1.33
C GLY A 160 -14.48 16.59 0.13
N MET A 161 -15.16 15.55 -0.34
CA MET A 161 -16.06 15.61 -1.50
C MET A 161 -17.53 15.75 -1.12
N VAL A 162 -17.99 15.06 -0.06
CA VAL A 162 -19.40 14.95 0.32
C VAL A 162 -19.60 15.13 1.83
N ASP A 163 -20.80 15.59 2.22
CA ASP A 163 -21.25 15.53 3.61
C ASP A 163 -21.93 14.17 3.85
N PRO A 164 -21.57 13.42 4.89
CA PRO A 164 -22.27 12.19 5.27
C PRO A 164 -23.78 12.35 5.41
N ALA A 165 -24.27 13.50 5.84
CA ALA A 165 -25.69 13.78 5.93
C ALA A 165 -26.40 13.77 4.56
N ASP A 166 -25.69 14.12 3.48
CA ASP A 166 -26.22 14.03 2.11
C ASP A 166 -26.33 12.57 1.66
N VAL A 167 -25.38 11.74 2.08
CA VAL A 167 -25.41 10.29 1.82
C VAL A 167 -26.54 9.60 2.60
N GLU A 168 -26.66 9.90 3.89
CA GLU A 168 -27.74 9.37 4.74
C GLU A 168 -29.13 9.78 4.25
N ALA A 169 -29.25 10.98 3.69
CA ALA A 169 -30.49 11.49 3.08
C ALA A 169 -30.75 10.96 1.67
N GLY A 170 -29.86 10.11 1.11
CA GLY A 170 -29.99 9.54 -0.24
C GLY A 170 -29.75 10.54 -1.39
N ARG A 171 -29.20 11.74 -1.10
CA ARG A 171 -28.83 12.73 -2.12
C ARG A 171 -27.54 12.39 -2.84
N VAL A 172 -26.66 11.63 -2.23
CA VAL A 172 -25.39 11.16 -2.79
C VAL A 172 -25.34 9.64 -2.66
N GLN A 173 -25.04 8.96 -3.77
CA GLN A 173 -24.76 7.52 -3.77
C GLN A 173 -23.27 7.28 -3.53
N VAL A 174 -22.93 6.25 -2.74
CA VAL A 174 -21.56 5.76 -2.59
C VAL A 174 -21.53 4.31 -3.08
N ILE A 175 -20.80 4.08 -4.16
CA ILE A 175 -20.77 2.82 -4.92
C ILE A 175 -19.40 2.17 -4.71
N ALA A 176 -19.37 0.88 -4.38
CA ALA A 176 -18.11 0.15 -4.17
C ALA A 176 -18.26 -1.32 -4.59
N PRO A 177 -17.17 -2.07 -4.80
CA PRO A 177 -17.25 -3.52 -4.98
C PRO A 177 -17.70 -4.21 -3.69
N GLN A 178 -18.43 -5.31 -3.82
CA GLN A 178 -18.84 -6.13 -2.69
C GLN A 178 -17.64 -6.50 -1.80
N GLY A 179 -17.82 -6.42 -0.48
CA GLY A 179 -16.77 -6.68 0.50
C GLY A 179 -15.84 -5.49 0.77
N PHE A 180 -16.05 -4.36 0.09
CA PHE A 180 -15.20 -3.16 0.26
C PHE A 180 -15.02 -2.76 1.73
N LEU A 181 -16.12 -2.61 2.48
CA LEU A 181 -16.06 -2.10 3.85
C LEU A 181 -15.27 -3.02 4.77
N GLU A 182 -15.47 -4.32 4.65
CA GLU A 182 -14.76 -5.33 5.45
C GLU A 182 -13.24 -5.24 5.20
N HIS A 183 -12.83 -5.18 3.93
CA HIS A 183 -11.41 -5.14 3.57
C HIS A 183 -10.76 -3.78 3.88
N ALA A 184 -11.45 -2.68 3.65
CA ALA A 184 -10.98 -1.34 4.02
C ALA A 184 -10.71 -1.22 5.52
N VAL A 185 -11.57 -1.84 6.34
CA VAL A 185 -11.45 -1.82 7.80
C VAL A 185 -10.38 -2.81 8.28
N SER A 186 -10.42 -4.08 7.85
CA SER A 186 -9.50 -5.12 8.35
C SER A 186 -8.03 -4.76 8.10
N GLU A 187 -7.70 -4.27 6.93
CA GLU A 187 -6.33 -3.88 6.58
C GLU A 187 -5.84 -2.69 7.42
N ASN A 188 -6.68 -1.68 7.62
CA ASN A 188 -6.27 -0.46 8.31
C ASN A 188 -6.38 -0.53 9.84
N ILE A 189 -7.11 -1.50 10.40
CA ILE A 189 -7.39 -1.55 11.84
C ILE A 189 -6.72 -2.75 12.51
N ILE A 190 -6.95 -3.99 12.05
CA ILE A 190 -6.48 -5.20 12.76
C ILE A 190 -4.95 -5.27 12.78
N ALA A 191 -4.28 -5.27 11.63
CA ALA A 191 -2.82 -5.22 11.51
C ALA A 191 -2.30 -3.81 11.18
N GLY A 192 -3.17 -2.80 11.21
CA GLY A 192 -2.92 -1.42 10.82
C GLY A 192 -1.68 -0.79 11.46
N PRO A 193 -1.45 -0.91 12.78
CA PRO A 193 -0.26 -0.35 13.43
C PRO A 193 1.06 -0.88 12.86
N ALA A 194 1.16 -2.19 12.62
CA ALA A 194 2.35 -2.80 12.04
C ALA A 194 2.53 -2.39 10.58
N MET A 195 1.44 -2.37 9.81
CA MET A 195 1.46 -1.94 8.40
C MET A 195 1.81 -0.46 8.28
N ALA A 196 1.24 0.41 9.12
CA ALA A 196 1.55 1.84 9.14
C ALA A 196 3.03 2.11 9.45
N ARG A 197 3.62 1.40 10.43
CA ARG A 197 5.05 1.51 10.74
C ARG A 197 5.93 1.11 9.54
N ARG A 198 5.59 0.02 8.87
CA ARG A 198 6.31 -0.46 7.68
C ARG A 198 6.06 0.43 6.45
N ALA A 199 4.89 1.07 6.36
CA ALA A 199 4.57 2.04 5.30
C ALA A 199 5.49 3.27 5.34
N LEU A 200 5.96 3.71 6.52
CA LEU A 200 6.97 4.78 6.63
C LEU A 200 8.25 4.44 5.87
N TYR A 201 8.65 3.16 5.85
CA TYR A 201 9.77 2.67 5.05
C TYR A 201 9.42 2.62 3.57
N GLN A 202 8.27 2.07 3.22
CA GLN A 202 7.85 1.90 1.83
C GLN A 202 7.73 3.23 1.09
N PHE A 203 7.14 4.23 1.73
CA PHE A 203 6.91 5.55 1.13
C PHE A 203 8.00 6.58 1.47
N GLY A 204 8.91 6.26 2.40
CA GLY A 204 9.94 7.19 2.85
C GLY A 204 9.40 8.43 3.54
N SER A 205 8.19 8.35 4.13
CA SER A 205 7.42 9.51 4.61
C SER A 205 8.09 10.29 5.76
N VAL A 206 9.12 9.73 6.39
CA VAL A 206 9.91 10.40 7.45
C VAL A 206 11.14 11.12 6.92
N LEU A 207 11.41 11.02 5.62
CA LEU A 207 12.55 11.64 4.96
C LEU A 207 12.14 12.91 4.21
N PRO A 208 13.01 13.92 4.14
CA PRO A 208 12.78 15.05 3.24
C PRO A 208 12.84 14.56 1.78
N ARG A 209 11.89 15.03 0.96
CA ARG A 209 11.87 14.75 -0.48
C ARG A 209 13.04 15.42 -1.17
N GLY A 210 13.61 14.78 -2.17
CA GLY A 210 14.72 15.34 -2.93
C GLY A 210 15.68 14.31 -3.49
N PRO A 211 16.73 14.73 -4.20
CA PRO A 211 17.70 13.85 -4.84
C PRO A 211 18.41 12.86 -3.90
N THR A 212 18.51 13.19 -2.61
CA THR A 212 19.09 12.33 -1.57
C THR A 212 18.04 11.65 -0.69
N GLY A 213 16.75 11.90 -0.94
CA GLY A 213 15.60 11.32 -0.27
C GLY A 213 14.66 10.59 -1.24
N PRO A 214 13.39 10.43 -0.87
CA PRO A 214 12.35 9.95 -1.77
C PRO A 214 12.17 10.91 -2.95
N VAL A 215 12.09 10.37 -4.17
CA VAL A 215 11.77 11.14 -5.39
C VAL A 215 10.38 10.79 -5.91
N SER A 216 9.85 9.64 -5.56
CA SER A 216 8.47 9.21 -5.78
C SER A 216 8.18 7.93 -4.98
N SER A 217 6.96 7.43 -5.03
CA SER A 217 6.58 6.09 -4.56
C SER A 217 6.48 5.06 -5.71
N GLY A 218 6.69 5.49 -6.96
CA GLY A 218 6.58 4.64 -8.14
C GLY A 218 5.22 4.68 -8.84
N ILE A 219 4.13 4.91 -8.09
CA ILE A 219 2.75 5.07 -8.62
C ILE A 219 2.21 6.49 -8.44
N GLY A 220 2.82 7.27 -7.57
CA GLY A 220 2.53 8.66 -7.29
C GLY A 220 3.72 9.28 -6.58
N GLN A 221 3.60 10.53 -6.15
CA GLN A 221 4.70 11.22 -5.49
C GLN A 221 4.85 10.82 -4.02
N GLY A 222 3.77 10.55 -3.34
CA GLY A 222 3.75 10.13 -1.94
C GLY A 222 2.34 10.18 -1.37
N VAL A 223 2.19 9.89 -0.09
CA VAL A 223 0.92 9.88 0.62
C VAL A 223 0.73 11.21 1.33
N SER A 224 -0.42 11.85 1.14
CA SER A 224 -0.75 13.11 1.81
C SER A 224 -0.85 12.96 3.32
N ALA A 225 -0.54 14.05 4.00
CA ALA A 225 -0.48 14.09 5.46
C ALA A 225 -1.78 14.64 6.09
N GLY A 226 -2.93 14.49 5.42
CA GLY A 226 -4.23 15.02 5.82
C GLY A 226 -5.08 14.11 6.70
N THR A 227 -6.33 14.51 6.83
CA THR A 227 -7.35 13.79 7.61
C THR A 227 -7.93 12.66 6.77
N GLN A 228 -7.75 11.43 7.22
CA GLN A 228 -8.35 10.25 6.60
C GLN A 228 -9.75 10.03 7.11
N THR A 229 -10.69 9.80 6.21
CA THR A 229 -12.11 9.65 6.49
C THR A 229 -12.64 8.36 5.86
N LEU A 230 -13.86 7.98 6.18
CA LEU A 230 -14.57 6.90 5.52
C LEU A 230 -16.06 7.23 5.49
N VAL A 231 -16.64 7.23 4.30
CA VAL A 231 -18.09 7.23 4.10
C VAL A 231 -18.46 5.85 3.57
N ALA A 232 -19.28 5.12 4.29
CA ALA A 232 -19.65 3.75 3.95
C ALA A 232 -20.40 3.68 2.61
N PRO A 233 -20.16 2.65 1.79
CA PRO A 233 -20.95 2.43 0.57
C PRO A 233 -22.44 2.29 0.86
N THR A 234 -23.26 2.85 -0.04
CA THR A 234 -24.71 2.69 -0.05
C THR A 234 -25.19 1.69 -1.08
N LEU A 235 -24.31 1.33 -2.03
CA LEU A 235 -24.60 0.38 -3.10
C LEU A 235 -23.36 -0.46 -3.43
N ASP A 236 -23.51 -1.77 -3.35
CA ASP A 236 -22.49 -2.73 -3.73
C ASP A 236 -22.64 -3.19 -5.18
N ILE A 237 -21.51 -3.26 -5.89
CA ILE A 237 -21.40 -3.97 -7.17
C ILE A 237 -21.09 -5.43 -6.85
N VAL A 238 -22.01 -6.32 -7.24
CA VAL A 238 -21.99 -7.73 -6.82
C VAL A 238 -21.64 -8.71 -7.95
N ARG A 239 -21.54 -8.23 -9.20
CA ARG A 239 -21.20 -9.08 -10.36
C ARG A 239 -20.60 -8.28 -11.50
N THR A 240 -19.70 -8.92 -12.25
CA THR A 240 -19.24 -8.44 -13.55
C THR A 240 -20.43 -8.31 -14.53
N GLY A 241 -20.44 -7.23 -15.32
CA GLY A 241 -21.51 -6.88 -16.24
C GLY A 241 -22.72 -6.21 -15.58
N GLN A 242 -22.66 -5.89 -14.28
CA GLN A 242 -23.66 -5.02 -13.66
C GLN A 242 -23.60 -3.63 -14.29
N GLU A 243 -24.77 -3.07 -14.58
CA GLU A 243 -24.91 -1.72 -15.14
C GLU A 243 -25.70 -0.83 -14.20
N LEU A 244 -25.30 0.44 -14.15
CA LEU A 244 -26.04 1.48 -13.44
C LEU A 244 -26.14 2.70 -14.34
N VAL A 245 -27.20 3.48 -14.13
CA VAL A 245 -27.32 4.85 -14.62
C VAL A 245 -27.26 5.78 -13.41
N VAL A 246 -26.16 6.51 -13.28
CA VAL A 246 -25.91 7.42 -12.17
C VAL A 246 -25.91 8.83 -12.70
N ASP A 247 -26.80 9.68 -12.21
CA ASP A 247 -26.98 11.07 -12.67
C ASP A 247 -26.96 11.22 -14.22
N GLY A 248 -27.60 10.27 -14.90
CA GLY A 248 -27.71 10.24 -16.36
C GLY A 248 -26.52 9.64 -17.11
N VAL A 249 -25.45 9.22 -16.42
CA VAL A 249 -24.29 8.55 -17.01
C VAL A 249 -24.43 7.04 -16.86
N ARG A 250 -24.29 6.31 -17.97
CA ARG A 250 -24.28 4.85 -17.97
C ARG A 250 -22.91 4.32 -17.59
N LEU A 251 -22.88 3.38 -16.64
CA LEU A 251 -21.69 2.73 -16.10
C LEU A 251 -21.85 1.21 -16.19
N GLN A 252 -20.80 0.52 -16.61
CA GLN A 252 -20.68 -0.94 -16.57
C GLN A 252 -19.50 -1.31 -15.66
N PHE A 253 -19.65 -2.38 -14.89
CA PHE A 253 -18.64 -2.78 -13.90
C PHE A 253 -18.09 -4.17 -14.20
N GLN A 254 -16.78 -4.33 -13.96
CA GLN A 254 -16.11 -5.62 -13.92
C GLN A 254 -15.51 -5.79 -12.54
N LEU A 255 -15.88 -6.85 -11.80
CA LEU A 255 -15.25 -7.20 -10.55
C LEU A 255 -13.90 -7.90 -10.80
N THR A 256 -12.89 -7.48 -10.06
CA THR A 256 -11.52 -8.01 -10.16
C THR A 256 -10.93 -8.38 -8.77
N PRO A 257 -11.67 -9.14 -7.91
CA PRO A 257 -11.23 -9.42 -6.56
C PRO A 257 -9.93 -10.24 -6.53
N GLY A 258 -9.05 -9.92 -5.58
CA GLY A 258 -7.78 -10.62 -5.38
C GLY A 258 -6.67 -10.21 -6.38
N THR A 259 -6.90 -9.16 -7.15
CA THR A 259 -5.87 -8.48 -7.96
C THR A 259 -5.10 -7.51 -7.07
N GLU A 260 -5.27 -6.19 -7.21
CA GLU A 260 -4.60 -5.20 -6.37
C GLU A 260 -5.16 -5.20 -4.94
N ALA A 261 -6.47 -5.40 -4.79
CA ALA A 261 -7.15 -5.54 -3.50
C ALA A 261 -8.09 -6.75 -3.48
N PRO A 262 -8.46 -7.23 -2.27
CA PRO A 262 -9.44 -8.30 -2.14
C PRO A 262 -10.83 -7.93 -2.71
N ALA A 263 -11.23 -6.65 -2.56
CA ALA A 263 -12.41 -6.07 -3.16
C ALA A 263 -11.99 -4.97 -4.12
N GLU A 264 -12.11 -5.23 -5.43
CA GLU A 264 -11.71 -4.31 -6.49
C GLU A 264 -12.63 -4.44 -7.70
N MET A 265 -12.81 -3.34 -8.45
CA MET A 265 -13.59 -3.30 -9.68
C MET A 265 -13.04 -2.29 -10.68
N ASN A 266 -13.22 -2.59 -11.96
CA ASN A 266 -13.04 -1.71 -13.09
C ASN A 266 -14.37 -1.06 -13.50
N VAL A 267 -14.31 0.13 -14.10
CA VAL A 267 -15.50 0.89 -14.51
C VAL A 267 -15.39 1.27 -15.98
N TYR A 268 -16.36 0.86 -16.79
CA TYR A 268 -16.46 1.24 -18.18
C TYR A 268 -17.61 2.23 -18.39
N LEU A 269 -17.36 3.29 -19.16
CA LEU A 269 -18.31 4.32 -19.55
C LEU A 269 -18.66 4.13 -21.03
N PRO A 270 -19.74 3.38 -21.38
CA PRO A 270 -20.02 2.98 -22.76
C PRO A 270 -20.21 4.15 -23.72
N ASP A 271 -20.91 5.18 -23.27
CA ASP A 271 -21.27 6.32 -24.12
C ASP A 271 -20.05 7.23 -24.38
N LEU A 272 -19.03 7.18 -23.52
CA LEU A 272 -17.79 7.94 -23.61
C LEU A 272 -16.63 7.08 -24.13
N LYS A 273 -16.84 5.76 -24.31
CA LYS A 273 -15.83 4.77 -24.71
C LYS A 273 -14.56 4.87 -23.85
N ALA A 274 -14.76 5.09 -22.55
CA ALA A 274 -13.71 5.32 -21.58
C ALA A 274 -13.68 4.18 -20.54
N LEU A 275 -12.50 3.65 -20.26
CA LEU A 275 -12.28 2.54 -19.34
C LEU A 275 -11.39 2.96 -18.19
N CYS A 276 -11.88 2.83 -16.96
CA CYS A 276 -11.08 2.88 -15.74
C CYS A 276 -10.68 1.45 -15.35
N LEU A 277 -9.39 1.16 -15.35
CA LEU A 277 -8.86 -0.12 -14.88
C LEU A 277 -8.34 -0.07 -13.44
N ALA A 278 -8.91 0.78 -12.59
CA ALA A 278 -8.49 0.91 -11.20
C ALA A 278 -6.96 0.94 -11.07
N GLU A 279 -6.35 -0.08 -10.46
CA GLU A 279 -4.91 -0.27 -10.44
C GLU A 279 -4.42 -1.49 -11.24
N ASN A 280 -5.32 -2.15 -11.97
CA ASN A 280 -4.99 -3.40 -12.69
C ASN A 280 -3.94 -3.20 -13.80
N ALA A 281 -3.82 -2.00 -14.36
CA ALA A 281 -2.84 -1.68 -15.42
C ALA A 281 -2.30 -0.25 -15.26
N ASN A 282 -1.50 -0.01 -14.26
CA ASN A 282 -0.81 1.28 -14.02
C ASN A 282 0.44 1.44 -14.90
N ALA A 283 1.05 2.64 -14.91
CA ALA A 283 2.29 2.91 -15.63
C ALA A 283 3.55 2.32 -14.93
N THR A 284 3.40 1.20 -14.25
CA THR A 284 4.44 0.40 -13.61
C THR A 284 3.92 -1.00 -13.31
N MET A 285 4.81 -1.98 -13.15
CA MET A 285 4.43 -3.25 -12.52
C MET A 285 3.98 -2.99 -11.10
N HIS A 286 2.81 -3.51 -10.73
CA HIS A 286 2.27 -3.38 -9.39
C HIS A 286 2.78 -4.46 -8.43
N ASN A 287 2.58 -4.27 -7.14
CA ASN A 287 2.88 -5.26 -6.10
C ASN A 287 1.92 -6.45 -6.16
N VAL A 288 2.43 -7.68 -6.14
CA VAL A 288 1.67 -8.89 -5.82
C VAL A 288 1.63 -9.13 -4.30
N LEU A 289 2.65 -8.66 -3.59
CA LEU A 289 2.63 -8.48 -2.14
C LEU A 289 3.37 -7.19 -1.81
N THR A 290 2.67 -6.25 -1.21
CA THR A 290 3.28 -4.97 -0.83
C THR A 290 4.19 -5.14 0.38
N PRO A 291 5.44 -4.59 0.38
CA PRO A 291 6.37 -4.76 1.50
C PRO A 291 5.89 -4.20 2.84
N ARG A 292 4.96 -3.24 2.86
CA ARG A 292 4.33 -2.78 4.12
C ARG A 292 3.53 -3.89 4.81
N GLY A 293 3.00 -4.82 4.04
CA GLY A 293 2.11 -5.89 4.48
C GLY A 293 0.72 -5.73 3.88
N ALA A 294 0.17 -6.83 3.41
CA ALA A 294 -1.20 -7.00 2.93
C ALA A 294 -1.46 -8.52 2.78
N LEU A 295 -2.68 -8.89 2.43
CA LEU A 295 -2.95 -10.23 1.93
C LEU A 295 -2.20 -10.45 0.61
N VAL A 296 -1.69 -11.67 0.40
CA VAL A 296 -1.00 -12.02 -0.84
C VAL A 296 -1.98 -12.02 -1.99
N ARG A 297 -1.73 -11.21 -3.01
CA ARG A 297 -2.51 -11.08 -4.23
C ARG A 297 -2.26 -12.24 -5.18
N ASP A 298 -3.10 -12.40 -6.20
CA ASP A 298 -2.99 -13.50 -7.15
C ASP A 298 -2.58 -13.00 -8.55
N ALA A 299 -1.32 -13.17 -8.90
CA ALA A 299 -0.80 -12.76 -10.21
C ALA A 299 -1.47 -13.50 -11.39
N LYS A 300 -1.94 -14.76 -11.16
CA LYS A 300 -2.68 -15.50 -12.20
C LYS A 300 -4.05 -14.90 -12.42
N VAL A 301 -4.80 -14.71 -11.35
CA VAL A 301 -6.14 -14.12 -11.40
C VAL A 301 -6.08 -12.70 -11.97
N TRP A 302 -5.03 -11.95 -11.66
CA TRP A 302 -4.77 -10.62 -12.25
C TRP A 302 -4.68 -10.69 -13.77
N ALA A 303 -3.90 -11.62 -14.31
CA ALA A 303 -3.79 -11.83 -15.75
C ALA A 303 -5.12 -12.31 -16.38
N ASP A 304 -5.88 -13.14 -15.66
CA ASP A 304 -7.19 -13.62 -16.12
C ASP A 304 -8.18 -12.45 -16.24
N TYR A 305 -8.24 -11.53 -15.26
CA TYR A 305 -9.11 -10.35 -15.31
C TYR A 305 -8.68 -9.33 -16.37
N LEU A 306 -7.40 -9.14 -16.62
CA LEU A 306 -6.94 -8.32 -17.74
C LEU A 306 -7.32 -8.94 -19.09
N THR A 307 -7.32 -10.27 -19.21
CA THR A 307 -7.86 -10.99 -20.37
C THR A 307 -9.38 -10.75 -20.52
N GLU A 308 -10.10 -10.81 -19.41
CA GLU A 308 -11.54 -10.50 -19.39
C GLU A 308 -11.81 -9.05 -19.77
N SER A 309 -11.03 -8.08 -19.26
CA SER A 309 -11.13 -6.65 -19.62
C SER A 309 -10.94 -6.43 -21.12
N LEU A 310 -9.95 -7.10 -21.73
CA LEU A 310 -9.74 -7.04 -23.19
C LEU A 310 -10.95 -7.60 -23.96
N ARG A 311 -11.51 -8.72 -23.51
CA ARG A 311 -12.67 -9.35 -24.12
C ARG A 311 -13.94 -8.49 -23.99
N LEU A 312 -14.14 -7.86 -22.84
CA LEU A 312 -15.33 -7.05 -22.55
C LEU A 312 -15.27 -5.68 -23.22
N TYR A 313 -14.10 -5.05 -23.25
CA TYR A 313 -13.96 -3.61 -23.52
C TYR A 313 -12.91 -3.26 -24.59
N GLY A 314 -12.00 -4.17 -24.97
CA GLY A 314 -10.81 -3.84 -25.74
C GLY A 314 -11.09 -3.22 -27.11
N ASP A 315 -12.09 -3.71 -27.84
CA ASP A 315 -12.47 -3.25 -29.19
C ASP A 315 -13.30 -1.95 -29.20
N ARG A 316 -13.78 -1.50 -28.04
CA ARG A 316 -14.69 -0.35 -27.90
C ARG A 316 -14.21 0.73 -26.95
N THR A 317 -12.92 0.67 -26.51
CA THR A 317 -12.31 1.66 -25.63
C THR A 317 -11.42 2.60 -26.44
N ASP A 318 -11.72 3.90 -26.44
CA ASP A 318 -10.93 4.93 -27.11
C ASP A 318 -9.93 5.61 -26.14
N VAL A 319 -10.25 5.60 -24.83
CA VAL A 319 -9.36 6.10 -23.76
C VAL A 319 -9.40 5.17 -22.55
N LEU A 320 -8.21 4.88 -22.01
CA LEU A 320 -8.00 4.14 -20.77
C LEU A 320 -7.37 5.06 -19.75
N PHE A 321 -7.89 5.05 -18.53
CA PHE A 321 -7.29 5.73 -17.38
C PHE A 321 -7.29 4.84 -16.14
N THR A 322 -6.49 5.18 -15.17
CA THR A 322 -6.31 4.41 -13.94
C THR A 322 -6.30 5.34 -12.74
N SER A 323 -6.39 4.77 -11.56
CA SER A 323 -6.38 5.50 -10.29
C SER A 323 -5.01 6.12 -9.96
N HIS A 324 -3.96 5.77 -10.73
CA HIS A 324 -2.61 6.35 -10.66
C HIS A 324 -2.08 6.66 -12.06
N ALA A 325 -1.03 7.49 -12.11
CA ALA A 325 -0.31 7.85 -13.33
C ALA A 325 -1.19 8.60 -14.36
N TRP A 326 -1.06 8.33 -15.65
CA TRP A 326 -1.65 9.07 -16.77
C TRP A 326 -2.40 8.16 -17.73
N PRO A 327 -3.39 8.69 -18.49
CA PRO A 327 -4.21 7.92 -19.42
C PRO A 327 -3.42 7.38 -20.61
N ARG A 328 -4.05 6.41 -21.32
CA ARG A 328 -3.66 5.91 -22.65
C ARG A 328 -4.76 6.23 -23.65
N PHE A 329 -4.38 6.51 -24.90
CA PHE A 329 -5.29 6.95 -25.93
C PHE A 329 -5.09 6.12 -27.21
N GLY A 330 -6.23 5.74 -27.83
CA GLY A 330 -6.27 4.95 -29.06
C GLY A 330 -6.38 3.44 -28.80
N ARG A 331 -7.31 2.79 -29.49
CA ARG A 331 -7.69 1.39 -29.25
C ARG A 331 -6.52 0.42 -29.35
N GLU A 332 -5.71 0.53 -30.39
CA GLU A 332 -4.56 -0.36 -30.60
C GLU A 332 -3.52 -0.19 -29.48
N VAL A 333 -3.22 1.06 -29.10
CA VAL A 333 -2.29 1.38 -28.01
C VAL A 333 -2.81 0.80 -26.69
N ILE A 334 -4.12 0.96 -26.42
CA ILE A 334 -4.76 0.45 -25.20
C ILE A 334 -4.76 -1.07 -25.18
N ALA A 335 -5.12 -1.71 -26.29
CA ALA A 335 -5.15 -3.17 -26.39
C ALA A 335 -3.76 -3.78 -26.19
N ASP A 336 -2.73 -3.23 -26.83
CA ASP A 336 -1.34 -3.67 -26.64
C ASP A 336 -0.84 -3.43 -25.21
N TYR A 337 -1.14 -2.27 -24.62
CA TYR A 337 -0.79 -1.91 -23.25
C TYR A 337 -1.38 -2.90 -22.23
N VAL A 338 -2.68 -3.18 -22.31
CA VAL A 338 -3.36 -4.12 -21.41
C VAL A 338 -2.87 -5.56 -21.64
N ALA A 339 -2.66 -5.96 -22.90
CA ALA A 339 -2.13 -7.28 -23.25
C ALA A 339 -0.73 -7.50 -22.66
N ARG A 340 0.17 -6.52 -22.75
CA ARG A 340 1.54 -6.63 -22.19
C ARG A 340 1.56 -6.61 -20.67
N HIS A 341 0.65 -5.89 -20.02
CA HIS A 341 0.46 -6.00 -18.56
C HIS A 341 0.00 -7.41 -18.17
N ARG A 342 -1.04 -7.93 -18.85
CA ARG A 342 -1.50 -9.30 -18.68
C ARG A 342 -0.36 -10.30 -18.82
N ASP A 343 0.43 -10.18 -19.88
CA ASP A 343 1.54 -11.07 -20.19
C ASP A 343 2.65 -11.00 -19.12
N ALA A 344 2.92 -9.81 -18.58
CA ALA A 344 3.90 -9.63 -17.51
C ALA A 344 3.46 -10.33 -16.20
N TYR A 345 2.19 -10.20 -15.78
CA TYR A 345 1.67 -10.91 -14.60
C TYR A 345 1.56 -12.42 -14.83
N LYS A 346 1.13 -12.83 -16.04
CA LYS A 346 1.06 -14.24 -16.40
C LYS A 346 2.45 -14.89 -16.41
N TYR A 347 3.44 -14.22 -17.00
CA TYR A 347 4.83 -14.66 -17.01
C TYR A 347 5.40 -14.75 -15.59
N LEU A 348 5.18 -13.71 -14.76
CA LEU A 348 5.58 -13.69 -13.35
C LEU A 348 5.05 -14.92 -12.61
N HIS A 349 3.74 -15.18 -12.74
CA HIS A 349 3.11 -16.35 -12.11
C HIS A 349 3.70 -17.66 -12.63
N ASP A 350 3.61 -17.89 -13.94
CA ASP A 350 3.93 -19.18 -14.55
C ASP A 350 5.40 -19.56 -14.37
N GLN A 351 6.32 -18.59 -14.54
CA GLN A 351 7.74 -18.84 -14.36
C GLN A 351 8.12 -18.99 -12.87
N SER A 352 7.45 -18.29 -11.96
CA SER A 352 7.65 -18.53 -10.53
C SER A 352 7.23 -19.95 -10.14
N VAL A 353 6.04 -20.40 -10.61
CA VAL A 353 5.55 -21.75 -10.35
C VAL A 353 6.42 -22.81 -11.03
N ARG A 354 6.85 -22.60 -12.27
CA ARG A 354 7.77 -23.52 -12.95
C ARG A 354 9.08 -23.70 -12.17
N LEU A 355 9.71 -22.60 -11.76
CA LEU A 355 10.95 -22.67 -10.98
C LEU A 355 10.73 -23.28 -9.57
N MET A 356 9.56 -23.05 -8.98
CA MET A 356 9.13 -23.69 -7.73
C MET A 356 9.01 -25.20 -7.89
N ASN A 357 8.43 -25.66 -8.99
CA ASN A 357 8.33 -27.08 -9.33
C ASN A 357 9.69 -27.72 -9.66
N ASP A 358 10.67 -26.91 -10.05
CA ASP A 358 12.09 -27.31 -10.20
C ASP A 358 12.83 -27.34 -8.84
N GLY A 359 12.13 -27.10 -7.72
CA GLY A 359 12.67 -27.17 -6.36
C GLY A 359 13.31 -25.89 -5.83
N LEU A 360 13.17 -24.74 -6.53
CA LEU A 360 13.75 -23.49 -6.07
C LEU A 360 12.90 -22.84 -4.99
N THR A 361 13.58 -22.28 -4.00
CA THR A 361 12.98 -21.46 -2.94
C THR A 361 12.62 -20.04 -3.43
N GLY A 362 11.78 -19.33 -2.70
CA GLY A 362 11.38 -17.96 -3.04
C GLY A 362 12.57 -17.00 -3.29
N PRO A 363 13.60 -16.97 -2.44
CA PRO A 363 14.81 -16.17 -2.68
C PRO A 363 15.59 -16.57 -3.94
N GLU A 364 15.69 -17.87 -4.24
CA GLU A 364 16.38 -18.37 -5.44
C GLU A 364 15.63 -17.99 -6.72
N ILE A 365 14.30 -18.12 -6.72
CA ILE A 365 13.44 -17.67 -7.82
C ILE A 365 13.63 -16.18 -8.06
N ALA A 366 13.57 -15.37 -7.00
CA ALA A 366 13.74 -13.91 -7.07
C ALA A 366 15.08 -13.47 -7.67
N ASN A 367 16.13 -14.27 -7.47
CA ASN A 367 17.45 -14.01 -8.06
C ASN A 367 17.55 -14.42 -9.53
N ARG A 368 16.69 -15.32 -10.01
CA ARG A 368 16.77 -15.91 -11.37
C ARG A 368 15.75 -15.37 -12.35
N ILE A 369 14.54 -15.03 -11.87
CA ILE A 369 13.45 -14.59 -12.75
C ILE A 369 13.80 -13.29 -13.48
N ARG A 370 13.55 -13.24 -14.79
CA ARG A 370 13.71 -12.06 -15.64
C ARG A 370 12.55 -12.01 -16.61
N LEU A 371 12.02 -10.83 -16.90
CA LEU A 371 11.04 -10.67 -17.98
C LEU A 371 11.70 -10.94 -19.35
N PRO A 372 10.94 -11.49 -20.31
CA PRO A 372 11.34 -11.48 -21.70
C PRO A 372 11.60 -10.06 -22.20
N GLU A 373 12.54 -9.89 -23.13
CA GLU A 373 12.94 -8.59 -23.67
C GLU A 373 11.73 -7.77 -24.17
N ALA A 374 10.78 -8.42 -24.85
CA ALA A 374 9.57 -7.79 -25.35
C ALA A 374 8.67 -7.15 -24.28
N LEU A 375 8.77 -7.63 -23.02
CA LEU A 375 8.05 -7.09 -21.88
C LEU A 375 8.94 -6.15 -21.04
N ASP A 376 10.24 -6.48 -20.87
CA ASP A 376 11.16 -5.72 -20.02
C ASP A 376 11.51 -4.34 -20.59
N ARG A 377 11.46 -4.17 -21.92
CA ARG A 377 11.68 -2.88 -22.59
C ARG A 377 10.56 -1.86 -22.38
N GLU A 378 9.36 -2.31 -22.03
CA GLU A 378 8.22 -1.43 -21.82
C GLU A 378 8.32 -0.70 -20.47
N TRP A 379 8.23 0.63 -20.50
CA TRP A 379 8.35 1.45 -19.29
C TRP A 379 7.34 1.07 -18.21
N TYR A 380 6.10 0.75 -18.60
CA TYR A 380 5.03 0.40 -17.68
C TYR A 380 5.13 -1.03 -17.10
N ASN A 381 6.03 -1.88 -17.60
CA ASN A 381 6.34 -3.18 -16.98
C ASN A 381 7.56 -3.12 -16.05
N ARG A 382 8.20 -1.95 -15.90
CA ARG A 382 9.34 -1.81 -15.00
C ARG A 382 8.92 -1.73 -13.54
N GLY A 383 9.84 -2.09 -12.68
CA GLY A 383 9.58 -2.33 -11.26
C GLY A 383 9.67 -1.10 -10.38
N TYR A 384 9.03 0.02 -10.74
CA TYR A 384 9.10 1.23 -9.91
C TYR A 384 8.37 1.07 -8.59
N TYR A 385 7.26 0.33 -8.56
CA TYR A 385 6.46 0.03 -7.38
C TYR A 385 6.52 -1.45 -7.01
N GLY A 386 6.01 -2.36 -7.84
CA GLY A 386 6.24 -3.79 -7.72
C GLY A 386 7.53 -4.21 -8.42
N THR A 387 8.26 -5.19 -7.90
CA THR A 387 9.45 -5.73 -8.55
C THR A 387 9.33 -7.23 -8.79
N LEU A 388 9.97 -7.76 -9.82
CA LEU A 388 10.04 -9.20 -10.04
C LEU A 388 10.57 -9.94 -8.81
N SER A 389 11.52 -9.34 -8.09
CA SER A 389 12.16 -9.95 -6.92
C SER A 389 11.17 -10.23 -5.79
N PHE A 390 10.40 -9.25 -5.33
CA PHE A 390 9.47 -9.53 -4.23
C PHE A 390 8.13 -10.06 -4.73
N ASN A 391 7.73 -9.78 -5.98
CA ASN A 391 6.52 -10.34 -6.57
C ASN A 391 6.63 -11.86 -6.79
N SER A 392 7.79 -12.38 -7.23
CA SER A 392 8.01 -13.82 -7.35
C SER A 392 8.03 -14.53 -5.98
N ARG A 393 8.56 -13.88 -4.94
CA ARG A 393 8.45 -14.37 -3.56
C ARG A 393 7.00 -14.38 -3.08
N ALA A 394 6.19 -13.42 -3.52
CA ALA A 394 4.76 -13.39 -3.21
C ALA A 394 4.02 -14.57 -3.86
N VAL A 395 4.32 -14.90 -5.12
CA VAL A 395 3.80 -16.10 -5.78
C VAL A 395 4.22 -17.35 -5.02
N TYR A 396 5.51 -17.45 -4.63
CA TYR A 396 5.99 -18.56 -3.79
C TYR A 396 5.21 -18.67 -2.49
N GLN A 397 5.08 -17.56 -1.75
CA GLN A 397 4.36 -17.52 -0.47
C GLN A 397 2.89 -17.95 -0.61
N ARG A 398 2.23 -17.57 -1.71
CA ARG A 398 0.84 -17.94 -1.95
C ARG A 398 0.63 -19.46 -2.05
N TYR A 399 1.58 -20.19 -2.64
CA TYR A 399 1.51 -21.65 -2.82
C TYR A 399 2.16 -22.43 -1.69
N MET A 400 3.33 -21.99 -1.23
CA MET A 400 4.19 -22.75 -0.31
C MET A 400 4.22 -22.20 1.12
N GLY A 401 3.73 -20.97 1.35
CA GLY A 401 3.83 -20.31 2.65
C GLY A 401 5.26 -19.83 2.93
N TRP A 402 5.60 -19.74 4.22
CA TRP A 402 6.86 -19.16 4.69
C TRP A 402 8.03 -20.16 4.69
N TYR A 403 7.73 -21.46 4.77
CA TYR A 403 8.71 -22.52 4.98
C TYR A 403 9.26 -23.07 3.67
N ASP A 404 10.58 -23.18 3.60
CA ASP A 404 11.32 -23.62 2.41
C ASP A 404 11.57 -25.14 2.34
N ALA A 405 10.95 -25.93 3.24
CA ALA A 405 11.11 -27.36 3.42
C ALA A 405 12.51 -27.83 3.90
N ASN A 406 13.47 -26.93 4.13
CA ASN A 406 14.76 -27.29 4.71
C ASN A 406 14.62 -27.45 6.25
N PRO A 407 14.86 -28.66 6.83
CA PRO A 407 14.71 -28.87 8.27
C PRO A 407 15.55 -27.92 9.13
N ALA A 408 16.66 -27.40 8.63
CA ALA A 408 17.49 -26.43 9.35
C ALA A 408 16.76 -25.09 9.63
N ASN A 409 15.76 -24.74 8.79
CA ASN A 409 14.97 -23.52 8.91
C ASN A 409 13.62 -23.73 9.60
N LEU A 410 13.33 -24.98 10.09
CA LEU A 410 12.05 -25.28 10.75
C LEU A 410 11.92 -24.59 12.12
N ALA A 411 13.03 -24.55 12.89
CA ALA A 411 13.10 -23.93 14.21
C ALA A 411 14.35 -23.05 14.28
N PRO A 412 14.38 -21.89 13.61
CA PRO A 412 15.53 -21.01 13.61
C PRO A 412 15.74 -20.38 15.00
N LEU A 413 16.98 -20.02 15.30
CA LEU A 413 17.29 -19.21 16.46
C LEU A 413 16.67 -17.81 16.31
N ASP A 414 16.50 -17.12 17.44
CA ASP A 414 16.17 -15.69 17.42
C ASP A 414 17.25 -14.93 16.61
N PRO A 415 16.88 -13.99 15.73
CA PRO A 415 17.82 -13.29 14.86
C PRO A 415 18.99 -12.60 15.60
N ALA A 416 18.75 -12.08 16.79
CA ALA A 416 19.81 -11.45 17.60
C ALA A 416 20.79 -12.49 18.15
N ASP A 417 20.28 -13.60 18.72
CA ASP A 417 21.11 -14.70 19.24
C ASP A 417 21.89 -15.39 18.12
N GLU A 418 21.23 -15.69 17.00
CA GLU A 418 21.90 -16.27 15.82
C GLU A 418 23.04 -15.36 15.34
N SER A 419 22.77 -14.06 15.23
CA SER A 419 23.75 -13.07 14.77
C SER A 419 24.93 -12.94 15.73
N ALA A 420 24.70 -12.94 17.05
CA ALA A 420 25.76 -12.91 18.05
C ALA A 420 26.71 -14.11 17.91
N ARG A 421 26.16 -15.31 17.70
CA ARG A 421 26.96 -16.54 17.48
C ARG A 421 27.76 -16.48 16.18
N TYR A 422 27.16 -16.02 15.08
CA TYR A 422 27.90 -15.85 13.82
C TYR A 422 29.02 -14.83 13.94
N VAL A 423 28.78 -13.68 14.57
CA VAL A 423 29.80 -12.65 14.79
C VAL A 423 30.96 -13.19 15.65
N ALA A 424 30.67 -13.92 16.73
CA ALA A 424 31.66 -14.55 17.56
C ALA A 424 32.49 -15.61 16.79
N ALA A 425 31.83 -16.49 16.01
CA ALA A 425 32.47 -17.53 15.20
C ALA A 425 33.39 -16.94 14.12
N MET A 426 33.04 -15.76 13.57
CA MET A 426 33.86 -15.03 12.60
C MET A 426 35.00 -14.20 13.23
N GLY A 427 35.18 -14.25 14.54
CA GLY A 427 36.28 -13.62 15.28
C GLY A 427 35.99 -12.23 15.80
N GLY A 428 34.71 -11.89 15.97
CA GLY A 428 34.25 -10.65 16.61
C GLY A 428 33.85 -9.55 15.62
N PRO A 429 33.19 -8.49 16.12
CA PRO A 429 32.56 -7.47 15.27
C PRO A 429 33.57 -6.72 14.38
N ASP A 430 34.80 -6.44 14.89
CA ASP A 430 35.79 -5.71 14.10
C ASP A 430 36.26 -6.49 12.86
N LYS A 431 36.46 -7.82 13.01
CA LYS A 431 36.83 -8.66 11.86
C LYS A 431 35.70 -8.81 10.85
N VAL A 432 34.46 -8.92 11.34
CA VAL A 432 33.26 -8.97 10.45
C VAL A 432 33.11 -7.64 9.72
N LEU A 433 33.29 -6.51 10.39
CA LEU A 433 33.21 -5.18 9.77
C LEU A 433 34.33 -4.96 8.75
N ALA A 434 35.53 -5.43 9.00
CA ALA A 434 36.63 -5.39 8.04
C ALA A 434 36.28 -6.17 6.76
N ARG A 435 35.74 -7.39 6.90
CA ARG A 435 35.26 -8.18 5.75
C ARG A 435 34.10 -7.53 5.01
N ALA A 436 33.18 -6.86 5.72
CA ALA A 436 32.11 -6.10 5.08
C ALA A 436 32.65 -4.95 4.23
N ARG A 437 33.70 -4.27 4.69
CA ARG A 437 34.39 -3.21 3.92
C ARG A 437 35.11 -3.76 2.69
N GLU A 438 35.75 -4.92 2.81
CA GLU A 438 36.37 -5.63 1.68
C GLU A 438 35.31 -6.01 0.63
N ALA A 439 34.16 -6.56 1.05
CA ALA A 439 33.05 -6.88 0.16
C ALA A 439 32.54 -5.64 -0.58
N LEU A 440 32.34 -4.52 0.13
CA LEU A 440 31.89 -3.26 -0.46
C LEU A 440 32.91 -2.73 -1.48
N ALA A 441 34.22 -2.81 -1.16
CA ALA A 441 35.29 -2.40 -2.07
C ALA A 441 35.36 -3.28 -3.34
N ALA A 442 35.00 -4.56 -3.21
CA ALA A 442 34.86 -5.49 -4.33
C ALA A 442 33.56 -5.33 -5.14
N GLY A 443 32.66 -4.41 -4.73
CA GLY A 443 31.36 -4.19 -5.39
C GLY A 443 30.28 -5.20 -5.00
N ASP A 444 30.50 -6.03 -3.98
CA ASP A 444 29.50 -6.96 -3.45
C ASP A 444 28.70 -6.30 -2.30
N ASP A 445 27.88 -5.33 -2.68
CA ASP A 445 27.05 -4.55 -1.76
C ASP A 445 26.12 -5.44 -0.94
N ARG A 446 25.60 -6.52 -1.53
CA ARG A 446 24.68 -7.44 -0.83
C ARG A 446 25.36 -8.24 0.26
N TRP A 447 26.58 -8.69 0.03
CA TRP A 447 27.37 -9.39 1.04
C TRP A 447 27.84 -8.42 2.13
N ALA A 448 28.23 -7.20 1.77
CA ALA A 448 28.55 -6.15 2.74
C ALA A 448 27.36 -5.86 3.68
N VAL A 449 26.14 -5.76 3.15
CA VAL A 449 24.90 -5.66 3.97
C VAL A 449 24.71 -6.87 4.87
N ALA A 450 24.86 -8.07 4.34
CA ALA A 450 24.63 -9.29 5.11
C ALA A 450 25.55 -9.38 6.33
N LEU A 451 26.84 -9.06 6.14
CA LEU A 451 27.84 -9.05 7.23
C LEU A 451 27.58 -7.95 8.26
N ALA A 452 27.40 -6.71 7.81
CA ALA A 452 27.19 -5.57 8.71
C ALA A 452 25.88 -5.68 9.50
N ASN A 453 24.82 -6.19 8.87
CA ASN A 453 23.53 -6.42 9.53
C ASN A 453 23.64 -7.45 10.67
N ARG A 454 24.51 -8.47 10.55
CA ARG A 454 24.75 -9.41 11.65
C ARG A 454 25.35 -8.72 12.88
N ILE A 455 26.26 -7.74 12.68
CA ILE A 455 26.83 -6.99 13.81
C ILE A 455 25.73 -6.15 14.48
N VAL A 456 24.91 -5.45 13.67
CA VAL A 456 23.85 -4.57 14.20
C VAL A 456 22.76 -5.37 14.94
N LEU A 457 22.41 -6.57 14.45
CA LEU A 457 21.46 -7.46 15.14
C LEU A 457 22.04 -8.06 16.42
N ALA A 458 23.35 -8.35 16.44
CA ALA A 458 24.03 -8.86 17.63
C ALA A 458 24.22 -7.78 18.72
N ASP A 459 24.48 -6.54 18.28
CA ASP A 459 24.68 -5.38 19.15
C ASP A 459 24.17 -4.11 18.45
N ALA A 460 22.93 -3.73 18.76
CA ALA A 460 22.28 -2.55 18.22
C ALA A 460 22.97 -1.23 18.61
N ALA A 461 23.86 -1.23 19.61
CA ALA A 461 24.63 -0.06 20.03
C ALA A 461 25.95 0.12 19.25
N ASN A 462 26.37 -0.85 18.41
CA ASN A 462 27.61 -0.80 17.64
C ASN A 462 27.60 0.33 16.59
N ALA A 463 28.05 1.51 16.99
CA ALA A 463 28.05 2.71 16.17
C ALA A 463 28.85 2.57 14.85
N PRO A 464 30.06 1.97 14.82
CA PRO A 464 30.81 1.77 13.58
C PRO A 464 30.07 0.89 12.57
N ALA A 465 29.40 -0.18 13.02
CA ALA A 465 28.64 -1.06 12.14
C ALA A 465 27.35 -0.40 11.64
N ARG A 466 26.67 0.37 12.49
CA ARG A 466 25.47 1.14 12.11
C ARG A 466 25.78 2.16 11.03
N GLU A 467 26.84 2.96 11.20
CA GLU A 467 27.20 3.97 10.20
C GLU A 467 27.66 3.34 8.88
N PHE A 468 28.43 2.24 8.95
CA PHE A 468 28.83 1.50 7.76
C PHE A 468 27.61 0.96 7.00
N LEU A 469 26.69 0.28 7.70
CA LEU A 469 25.47 -0.29 7.11
C LEU A 469 24.58 0.81 6.51
N ALA A 470 24.45 1.94 7.20
CA ALA A 470 23.71 3.10 6.70
C ALA A 470 24.31 3.65 5.40
N GLY A 471 25.64 3.75 5.31
CA GLY A 471 26.31 4.17 4.07
C GLY A 471 26.10 3.20 2.90
N VAL A 472 26.08 1.88 3.17
CA VAL A 472 25.74 0.89 2.13
C VAL A 472 24.28 1.00 1.70
N TYR A 473 23.36 1.28 2.63
CA TYR A 473 21.95 1.52 2.30
C TYR A 473 21.77 2.79 1.45
N ASP A 474 22.49 3.88 1.74
CA ASP A 474 22.47 5.09 0.88
C ASP A 474 22.89 4.76 -0.54
N ARG A 475 23.96 3.99 -0.71
CA ARG A 475 24.45 3.54 -2.04
C ARG A 475 23.41 2.68 -2.77
N LEU A 476 22.83 1.69 -2.10
CA LEU A 476 21.78 0.83 -2.67
C LEU A 476 20.51 1.64 -3.01
N GLY A 477 20.16 2.60 -2.19
CA GLY A 477 19.05 3.52 -2.43
C GLY A 477 19.28 4.40 -3.67
N ALA A 478 20.53 4.87 -3.88
CA ALA A 478 20.89 5.64 -5.07
C ALA A 478 20.78 4.81 -6.36
N GLN A 479 21.16 3.53 -6.31
CA GLN A 479 21.14 2.61 -7.45
C GLN A 479 19.75 2.05 -7.79
N ALA A 480 18.82 2.05 -6.81
CA ALA A 480 17.54 1.39 -6.94
C ALA A 480 16.65 2.01 -8.02
N GLU A 481 16.23 1.21 -9.01
CA GLU A 481 15.18 1.58 -9.97
C GLU A 481 13.79 1.60 -9.31
N SER A 482 13.56 0.72 -8.33
CA SER A 482 12.33 0.70 -7.54
C SER A 482 12.32 1.86 -6.53
N ALA A 483 11.28 2.69 -6.60
CA ALA A 483 11.04 3.73 -5.60
C ALA A 483 10.90 3.12 -4.19
N ILE A 484 10.19 1.98 -4.08
CA ILE A 484 10.00 1.28 -2.82
C ILE A 484 11.32 0.83 -2.21
N TRP A 485 12.22 0.23 -3.01
CA TRP A 485 13.54 -0.18 -2.51
C TRP A 485 14.37 1.01 -2.08
N ARG A 486 14.39 2.07 -2.91
CA ARG A 486 15.08 3.32 -2.57
C ARG A 486 14.60 3.85 -1.22
N ASN A 487 13.29 4.01 -1.08
CA ASN A 487 12.69 4.57 0.13
C ASN A 487 12.98 3.71 1.36
N MET A 488 12.93 2.38 1.23
CA MET A 488 13.26 1.45 2.30
C MET A 488 14.73 1.53 2.73
N TYR A 489 15.66 1.54 1.78
CA TYR A 489 17.08 1.67 2.09
C TYR A 489 17.39 3.01 2.77
N LEU A 490 16.91 4.12 2.22
CA LEU A 490 17.16 5.44 2.79
C LEU A 490 16.51 5.63 4.17
N THR A 491 15.31 5.09 4.38
CA THR A 491 14.67 5.11 5.72
C THR A 491 15.41 4.23 6.70
N GLY A 492 15.91 3.06 6.25
CA GLY A 492 16.77 2.20 7.06
C GLY A 492 18.09 2.89 7.45
N ALA A 493 18.72 3.60 6.54
CA ALA A 493 19.92 4.40 6.81
C ALA A 493 19.65 5.51 7.84
N GLN A 494 18.51 6.19 7.72
CA GLN A 494 18.10 7.20 8.69
C GLN A 494 17.87 6.60 10.08
N GLU A 495 17.18 5.45 10.19
CA GLU A 495 16.93 4.80 11.47
C GLU A 495 18.23 4.28 12.11
N LEU A 496 19.16 3.75 11.33
CA LEU A 496 20.50 3.36 11.83
C LEU A 496 21.26 4.55 12.45
N ARG A 497 21.19 5.74 11.85
CA ARG A 497 21.90 6.94 12.33
C ARG A 497 21.20 7.64 13.49
N ALA A 498 19.89 7.85 13.36
CA ALA A 498 19.13 8.74 14.25
C ALA A 498 18.04 8.03 15.08
N GLY A 499 17.92 6.72 14.98
CA GLY A 499 16.87 5.96 15.64
C GLY A 499 15.51 6.10 14.97
N VAL A 500 14.51 5.51 15.61
CA VAL A 500 13.12 5.55 15.12
C VAL A 500 12.61 7.00 15.17
N ARG A 501 12.16 7.49 14.02
CA ARG A 501 11.38 8.74 14.00
C ARG A 501 9.91 8.39 14.21
N PRO A 502 9.23 9.05 15.15
CA PRO A 502 7.79 8.87 15.31
C PRO A 502 7.11 9.19 13.98
N GLY A 503 6.38 8.20 13.46
CA GLY A 503 5.48 8.42 12.36
C GLY A 503 4.18 9.04 12.85
N ARG A 504 3.27 9.29 11.93
CA ARG A 504 1.89 9.62 12.31
C ARG A 504 1.25 8.47 13.05
N PRO A 505 0.38 8.76 14.03
CA PRO A 505 -0.42 7.71 14.66
C PRO A 505 -1.18 6.91 13.60
N PRO A 506 -1.40 5.62 13.86
CA PRO A 506 -2.10 4.77 12.92
C PRO A 506 -3.51 5.28 12.63
N THR A 507 -3.91 5.03 11.48
CA THR A 507 -4.98 5.50 10.63
C THR A 507 -6.40 5.08 11.02
N ALA A 508 -6.64 4.55 12.20
CA ALA A 508 -8.00 4.34 12.67
C ALA A 508 -8.65 5.70 12.98
N SER A 509 -9.10 6.39 11.95
CA SER A 509 -9.88 7.62 12.13
C SER A 509 -11.18 7.33 12.86
N ALA A 510 -11.75 8.36 13.49
CA ALA A 510 -13.05 8.22 14.13
C ALA A 510 -14.13 7.69 13.17
N ASP A 511 -14.03 8.02 11.88
CA ASP A 511 -14.95 7.56 10.85
C ASP A 511 -14.75 6.07 10.56
N MET A 512 -13.50 5.60 10.45
CA MET A 512 -13.21 4.18 10.30
C MET A 512 -13.76 3.38 11.48
N LEU A 513 -13.53 3.82 12.72
CA LEU A 513 -14.09 3.15 13.89
C LEU A 513 -15.62 3.14 13.88
N ARG A 514 -16.27 4.23 13.47
CA ARG A 514 -17.74 4.29 13.36
C ARG A 514 -18.28 3.38 12.27
N ALA A 515 -17.61 3.31 11.12
CA ALA A 515 -18.01 2.48 9.98
C ALA A 515 -17.70 0.99 10.19
N THR A 516 -16.76 0.65 11.08
CA THR A 516 -16.37 -0.74 11.38
C THR A 516 -17.54 -1.52 11.96
N PRO A 517 -17.92 -2.68 11.41
CA PRO A 517 -18.90 -3.57 12.03
C PRO A 517 -18.51 -3.94 13.46
N THR A 518 -19.50 -4.08 14.36
CA THR A 518 -19.23 -4.38 15.77
C THR A 518 -18.43 -5.67 15.97
N PRO A 519 -18.69 -6.79 15.25
CA PRO A 519 -17.83 -7.98 15.31
C PRO A 519 -16.34 -7.69 15.10
N MET A 520 -16.00 -6.91 14.10
CA MET A 520 -14.61 -6.56 13.80
C MET A 520 -13.97 -5.66 14.87
N LEU A 521 -14.76 -4.82 15.54
CA LEU A 521 -14.28 -4.06 16.71
C LEU A 521 -13.98 -4.97 17.89
N LEU A 522 -14.79 -6.01 18.09
CA LEU A 522 -14.57 -7.01 19.14
C LEU A 522 -13.32 -7.86 18.81
N ASP A 523 -13.09 -8.19 17.53
CA ASP A 523 -11.85 -8.83 17.08
C ASP A 523 -10.64 -7.89 17.30
N LEU A 524 -10.79 -6.57 17.07
CA LEU A 524 -9.74 -5.60 17.38
C LEU A 524 -9.44 -5.55 18.90
N MET A 525 -10.43 -5.72 19.75
CA MET A 525 -10.19 -5.86 21.20
C MET A 525 -9.44 -7.17 21.48
N ALA A 526 -9.82 -8.27 20.85
CA ALA A 526 -9.18 -9.57 21.04
C ALA A 526 -7.68 -9.54 20.70
N VAL A 527 -7.26 -8.90 19.59
CA VAL A 527 -5.84 -8.78 19.23
C VAL A 527 -5.05 -7.82 20.13
N ARG A 528 -5.71 -7.09 21.00
CA ARG A 528 -5.09 -6.21 22.01
C ARG A 528 -5.00 -6.84 23.40
N LEU A 529 -5.60 -8.01 23.60
CA LEU A 529 -5.53 -8.71 24.89
C LEU A 529 -4.07 -9.05 25.21
N ASP A 530 -3.68 -8.67 26.43
CA ASP A 530 -2.35 -8.98 26.97
C ASP A 530 -2.49 -10.18 27.95
N PRO A 531 -1.98 -11.36 27.59
CA PRO A 531 -2.14 -12.56 28.41
C PRO A 531 -1.49 -12.45 29.78
N GLU A 532 -0.46 -11.62 29.96
CA GLU A 532 0.15 -11.41 31.28
C GLU A 532 -0.76 -10.57 32.20
N LYS A 533 -1.57 -9.65 31.63
CA LYS A 533 -2.52 -8.86 32.40
C LYS A 533 -3.80 -9.64 32.74
N SER A 534 -4.22 -10.57 31.87
CA SER A 534 -5.41 -11.38 32.08
C SER A 534 -5.15 -12.68 32.84
N LYS A 535 -3.89 -13.01 33.09
CA LYS A 535 -3.44 -14.30 33.66
C LYS A 535 -4.24 -14.74 34.88
N GLY A 536 -4.89 -15.89 34.76
CA GLY A 536 -5.70 -16.47 35.82
C GLY A 536 -7.00 -15.71 36.15
N GLN A 537 -7.38 -14.74 35.35
CA GLN A 537 -8.60 -13.96 35.50
C GLN A 537 -9.62 -14.34 34.43
N ALA A 538 -10.91 -14.18 34.79
CA ALA A 538 -12.00 -14.32 33.86
C ALA A 538 -12.90 -13.07 33.94
N ALA A 539 -13.52 -12.74 32.83
CA ALA A 539 -14.51 -11.66 32.75
C ALA A 539 -15.57 -12.03 31.70
N SER A 540 -16.80 -11.64 31.92
CA SER A 540 -17.88 -11.83 30.95
C SER A 540 -18.83 -10.64 31.01
N VAL A 541 -18.90 -9.87 29.92
CA VAL A 541 -19.70 -8.64 29.84
C VAL A 541 -20.60 -8.69 28.63
N ASP A 542 -21.87 -8.49 28.83
CA ASP A 542 -22.83 -8.26 27.76
C ASP A 542 -22.82 -6.78 27.35
N LEU A 543 -22.60 -6.53 26.08
CA LEU A 543 -22.65 -5.22 25.47
C LEU A 543 -23.93 -5.10 24.65
N VAL A 544 -24.83 -4.20 25.07
CA VAL A 544 -26.09 -3.94 24.38
C VAL A 544 -26.03 -2.55 23.75
N PHE A 545 -26.23 -2.49 22.44
CA PHE A 545 -26.23 -1.25 21.64
C PHE A 545 -27.65 -1.00 21.10
N PRO A 546 -28.52 -0.26 21.84
CA PRO A 546 -29.91 -0.06 21.44
C PRO A 546 -30.06 0.69 20.10
N ASP A 547 -29.15 1.63 19.82
CA ASP A 547 -29.10 2.41 18.59
C ASP A 547 -28.80 1.58 17.34
N ARG A 548 -28.25 0.37 17.53
CA ARG A 548 -27.90 -0.57 16.45
C ARG A 548 -28.75 -1.84 16.52
N LYS A 549 -29.52 -2.05 17.58
CA LYS A 549 -30.23 -3.30 17.87
C LYS A 549 -29.28 -4.50 17.93
N GLU A 550 -28.12 -4.30 18.51
CA GLU A 550 -27.05 -5.30 18.61
C GLU A 550 -26.84 -5.69 20.07
N HIS A 551 -26.60 -6.99 20.30
CA HIS A 551 -26.28 -7.55 21.62
C HIS A 551 -25.13 -8.55 21.45
N PHE A 552 -24.01 -8.31 22.16
CA PHE A 552 -22.83 -9.17 22.14
C PHE A 552 -22.39 -9.50 23.56
N ARG A 553 -21.98 -10.73 23.80
CA ARG A 553 -21.20 -11.11 24.97
C ARG A 553 -19.71 -11.09 24.61
N VAL A 554 -18.92 -10.38 25.41
CA VAL A 554 -17.46 -10.41 25.33
C VAL A 554 -16.93 -11.10 26.57
N ALA A 555 -16.14 -12.15 26.41
CA ALA A 555 -15.64 -12.93 27.52
C ALA A 555 -14.11 -13.16 27.39
N VAL A 556 -13.43 -13.07 28.53
CA VAL A 556 -12.02 -13.48 28.66
C VAL A 556 -11.97 -14.74 29.50
N ARG A 557 -11.40 -15.80 28.95
CA ARG A 557 -11.17 -17.09 29.62
C ARG A 557 -9.92 -17.75 29.01
N ASN A 558 -9.11 -18.37 29.85
CA ASN A 558 -7.85 -18.99 29.42
C ASN A 558 -6.93 -18.00 28.67
N ASP A 559 -6.94 -16.73 29.09
CA ASP A 559 -6.20 -15.62 28.47
C ASP A 559 -6.52 -15.40 26.98
N VAL A 560 -7.75 -15.73 26.59
CA VAL A 560 -8.32 -15.51 25.25
C VAL A 560 -9.60 -14.70 25.37
N LEU A 561 -9.72 -13.64 24.56
CA LEU A 561 -10.96 -12.89 24.40
C LEU A 561 -11.78 -13.48 23.27
N THR A 562 -13.02 -13.85 23.58
CA THR A 562 -14.02 -14.31 22.61
C THR A 562 -15.27 -13.46 22.68
N TRP A 563 -16.06 -13.49 21.64
CA TRP A 563 -17.36 -12.82 21.63
C TRP A 563 -18.43 -13.69 20.95
N GLU A 564 -19.69 -13.47 21.34
CA GLU A 564 -20.87 -14.16 20.82
C GLU A 564 -21.99 -13.14 20.58
N ALA A 565 -22.65 -13.21 19.42
CA ALA A 565 -23.83 -12.40 19.13
C ALA A 565 -25.08 -13.07 19.72
N ASP A 566 -26.02 -12.28 20.23
CA ASP A 566 -27.30 -12.70 20.82
C ASP A 566 -27.15 -13.85 21.86
N PRO A 567 -26.26 -13.66 22.85
CA PRO A 567 -25.89 -14.72 23.80
C PRO A 567 -27.09 -15.17 24.64
N LYS A 568 -27.07 -16.43 25.08
CA LYS A 568 -28.07 -16.99 26.01
C LYS A 568 -27.54 -17.05 27.45
N GLY A 569 -28.44 -16.89 28.40
CA GLY A 569 -28.12 -16.93 29.82
C GLY A 569 -27.42 -15.65 30.35
N PRO A 570 -27.16 -15.56 31.65
CA PRO A 570 -26.62 -14.37 32.27
C PRO A 570 -25.10 -14.22 32.00
N ALA A 571 -24.64 -12.99 31.82
CA ALA A 571 -23.24 -12.59 31.95
C ALA A 571 -22.92 -12.18 33.39
N GLU A 572 -21.65 -11.95 33.71
CA GLU A 572 -21.23 -11.34 34.98
C GLU A 572 -21.76 -9.91 35.08
N ALA A 573 -21.79 -9.18 33.97
CA ALA A 573 -22.26 -7.80 33.92
C ALA A 573 -22.93 -7.48 32.59
N THR A 574 -23.78 -6.47 32.56
CA THR A 574 -24.40 -5.94 31.34
C THR A 574 -24.18 -4.44 31.27
N VAL A 575 -23.66 -3.99 30.12
CA VAL A 575 -23.46 -2.57 29.80
C VAL A 575 -24.35 -2.21 28.61
N THR A 576 -25.28 -1.28 28.83
CA THR A 576 -26.21 -0.79 27.80
C THR A 576 -25.84 0.66 27.45
N ALA A 577 -25.42 0.94 26.24
CA ALA A 577 -25.05 2.29 25.82
C ALA A 577 -25.17 2.44 24.29
N PRO A 578 -25.34 3.66 23.76
CA PRO A 578 -25.12 3.91 22.35
C PRO A 578 -23.72 3.46 21.93
N ARG A 579 -23.63 2.81 20.77
CA ARG A 579 -22.35 2.26 20.27
C ARG A 579 -21.24 3.30 20.22
N ALA A 580 -21.56 4.56 19.85
CA ALA A 580 -20.58 5.64 19.80
C ALA A 580 -19.93 5.94 21.18
N GLN A 581 -20.69 5.80 22.29
CA GLN A 581 -20.14 5.96 23.64
C GLN A 581 -19.19 4.81 24.01
N PHE A 582 -19.55 3.59 23.68
CA PHE A 582 -18.66 2.43 23.84
C PHE A 582 -17.34 2.63 23.08
N LEU A 583 -17.39 3.05 21.79
CA LEU A 583 -16.19 3.33 20.99
C LEU A 583 -15.30 4.38 21.63
N ALA A 584 -15.89 5.46 22.17
CA ALA A 584 -15.15 6.51 22.85
C ALA A 584 -14.39 5.98 24.08
N VAL A 585 -15.01 5.10 24.86
CA VAL A 585 -14.39 4.50 26.05
C VAL A 585 -13.33 3.46 25.67
N ALA A 586 -13.70 2.51 24.79
CA ALA A 586 -12.86 1.34 24.50
C ALA A 586 -11.66 1.63 23.59
N PHE A 587 -11.77 2.62 22.69
CA PHE A 587 -10.75 2.86 21.65
C PHE A 587 -10.13 4.27 21.72
N VAL A 588 -10.83 5.26 22.27
CA VAL A 588 -10.33 6.64 22.39
C VAL A 588 -9.86 6.97 23.80
N GLY A 589 -10.24 6.14 24.79
CA GLY A 589 -9.87 6.35 26.20
C GLY A 589 -10.68 7.46 26.89
N ALA A 590 -11.87 7.74 26.39
CA ALA A 590 -12.77 8.73 27.01
C ALA A 590 -13.21 8.27 28.41
N ARG A 591 -13.19 9.18 29.37
CA ARG A 591 -13.66 8.93 30.75
C ARG A 591 -15.17 9.17 30.81
N LEU A 592 -15.96 8.34 30.14
CA LEU A 592 -17.43 8.37 30.21
C LEU A 592 -17.92 7.28 31.17
N GLN A 593 -18.94 7.60 31.97
CA GLN A 593 -19.66 6.57 32.71
C GLN A 593 -20.67 5.93 31.76
N LEU A 594 -20.49 4.63 31.51
CA LEU A 594 -21.46 3.84 30.75
C LEU A 594 -22.50 3.28 31.71
N PRO A 595 -23.79 3.28 31.35
CA PRO A 595 -24.84 2.68 32.17
C PRO A 595 -24.64 1.17 32.36
N GLY A 596 -24.89 0.66 33.56
CA GLY A 596 -24.72 -0.74 33.93
C GLY A 596 -23.49 -0.99 34.82
N ASP A 597 -23.06 -2.23 34.94
CA ASP A 597 -21.87 -2.58 35.73
C ASP A 597 -20.58 -2.25 34.97
N ALA A 598 -20.19 -0.98 35.06
CA ALA A 598 -19.00 -0.47 34.41
C ALA A 598 -17.68 -1.08 34.97
N ALA A 599 -17.70 -1.64 36.19
CA ALA A 599 -16.50 -2.19 36.83
C ALA A 599 -15.98 -3.43 36.08
N ALA A 600 -16.87 -4.34 35.68
CA ALA A 600 -16.50 -5.53 34.92
C ALA A 600 -15.98 -5.16 33.53
N LEU A 601 -16.59 -4.17 32.85
CA LEU A 601 -16.08 -3.66 31.58
C LEU A 601 -14.71 -2.99 31.75
N GLN A 602 -14.52 -2.16 32.77
CA GLN A 602 -13.23 -1.53 33.05
C GLN A 602 -12.12 -2.56 33.33
N ARG A 603 -12.46 -3.63 34.08
CA ARG A 603 -11.53 -4.74 34.31
C ARG A 603 -11.15 -5.40 32.98
N LEU A 604 -12.11 -5.72 32.10
CA LEU A 604 -11.88 -6.31 30.78
C LEU A 604 -11.01 -5.40 29.92
N LEU A 605 -11.32 -4.10 29.86
CA LEU A 605 -10.52 -3.12 29.12
C LEU A 605 -9.11 -2.96 29.71
N GLY A 606 -8.93 -3.17 31.02
CA GLY A 606 -7.63 -3.16 31.70
C GLY A 606 -6.70 -4.28 31.23
N PHE A 607 -7.24 -5.37 30.69
CA PHE A 607 -6.43 -6.44 30.10
C PHE A 607 -5.86 -6.09 28.72
N LEU A 608 -6.37 -5.04 28.09
CA LEU A 608 -5.94 -4.65 26.75
C LEU A 608 -4.66 -3.80 26.80
N THR A 609 -3.81 -3.99 25.81
CA THR A 609 -2.60 -3.20 25.61
C THR A 609 -2.71 -2.43 24.29
N PRO A 610 -2.46 -1.10 24.27
CA PRO A 610 -2.42 -0.36 23.03
C PRO A 610 -1.25 -0.81 22.15
N PRO A 611 -1.38 -0.76 20.81
CA PRO A 611 -0.29 -1.12 19.92
C PRO A 611 0.87 -0.15 20.05
N ARG A 612 2.09 -0.64 19.79
CA ARG A 612 3.32 0.18 19.75
C ARG A 612 3.62 0.53 18.29
N PRO A 613 3.40 1.76 17.84
CA PRO A 613 3.59 2.14 16.44
C PRO A 613 5.05 2.46 16.08
N ASP A 614 5.94 2.55 17.08
CA ASP A 614 7.31 3.06 16.99
C ASP A 614 8.38 1.98 17.27
N PHE A 615 8.06 0.71 17.01
CA PHE A 615 9.06 -0.36 17.16
C PHE A 615 10.20 -0.20 16.13
N PRO A 616 11.47 -0.51 16.54
CA PRO A 616 12.60 -0.47 15.61
C PRO A 616 12.46 -1.57 14.53
N ILE A 617 12.98 -1.31 13.32
CA ILE A 617 13.00 -2.29 12.24
C ILE A 617 14.42 -2.80 11.97
N VAL A 618 15.40 -1.90 11.91
CA VAL A 618 16.79 -2.27 11.58
C VAL A 618 17.69 -2.46 12.80
N THR A 619 17.20 -2.10 13.99
CA THR A 619 17.96 -2.21 15.27
C THR A 619 17.14 -2.98 16.31
N ARG A 620 16.55 -4.10 15.91
CA ARG A 620 15.77 -4.98 16.80
C ARG A 620 16.63 -5.73 17.78
#